data_e9a4d166a60c94c2f91f936bb882cf43
#
_entry.id   e9a4d166a60c94c2f91f936bb882cf43
#
_cell.length_a   1.000
_cell.length_b   1.000
_cell.length_c   1.000
_cell.angle_alpha   90.00
_cell.angle_beta   90.00
_cell.angle_gamma   90.00
#
_symmetry.space_group_name_H-M   'P 1'
#
loop_
_entity.id
_entity.type
_entity.pdbx_description
1 polymer ?
#
loop_
_entity_poly.entity_id
_entity_poly.type
_entity_poly.pdbx_seq_one_letter_code
_entity_poly.pdbx_strand_id
1 'polypeptide(L)'
;MNGDLISRSTLLETLKEQHEYIMQDPEISKTMKWCEAVCFNRTIDALETASAVDAVEVVRKPVVGYEGYYEVDQFGRVFGVDRTVSVNDNGRVYDKPIAGKQMKQTTHDKGYKIVFLTKDGKTKLCFVHRIVAEAFIPNPADLPMVNHKDEDKTNNFLENLEWCTALYNNTYGNAQKKRVKKIKGVPLSEEHKRKIGEGVRRSRGERRADDAD
;
A
#
# COMPACT_ATOMS: atom_id res chain seq x y z
N MET A 1 22.58 -5.38 -2.54
CA MET A 1 22.50 -6.42 -3.57
C MET A 1 21.43 -5.95 -4.53
N ASN A 2 21.88 -5.45 -5.69
CA ASN A 2 20.97 -5.16 -6.78
C ASN A 2 20.38 -6.51 -7.19
N GLY A 3 19.09 -6.69 -7.01
CA GLY A 3 18.40 -7.81 -7.61
C GLY A 3 18.44 -7.58 -9.12
N ASP A 4 19.39 -8.22 -9.79
CA ASP A 4 19.48 -8.19 -11.23
C ASP A 4 18.14 -8.69 -11.78
N LEU A 5 17.39 -7.79 -12.37
CA LEU A 5 16.20 -8.14 -13.14
C LEU A 5 16.71 -8.96 -14.33
N ILE A 6 16.56 -10.28 -14.26
CA ILE A 6 16.85 -11.16 -15.39
C ILE A 6 15.93 -10.71 -16.51
N SER A 7 16.52 -10.32 -17.64
CA SER A 7 15.73 -9.93 -18.79
C SER A 7 14.90 -11.14 -19.26
N ARG A 8 13.72 -10.88 -19.86
CA ARG A 8 12.88 -11.93 -20.44
C ARG A 8 13.66 -12.82 -21.42
N SER A 9 14.51 -12.22 -22.24
CA SER A 9 15.38 -12.93 -23.17
C SER A 9 16.35 -13.87 -22.46
N THR A 10 17.01 -13.39 -21.41
CA THR A 10 17.94 -14.21 -20.62
C THR A 10 17.21 -15.36 -19.92
N LEU A 11 16.00 -15.10 -19.38
CA LEU A 11 15.21 -16.16 -18.78
C LEU A 11 14.78 -17.23 -19.80
N LEU A 12 14.36 -16.81 -20.99
CA LEU A 12 13.98 -17.72 -22.08
C LEU A 12 15.17 -18.56 -22.54
N GLU A 13 16.36 -17.98 -22.69
CA GLU A 13 17.59 -18.70 -23.03
C GLU A 13 17.95 -19.73 -21.97
N THR A 14 17.95 -19.35 -20.70
CA THR A 14 18.25 -20.25 -19.57
C THR A 14 17.25 -21.43 -19.51
N LEU A 15 15.96 -21.18 -19.72
CA LEU A 15 14.95 -22.22 -19.73
C LEU A 15 15.13 -23.18 -20.91
N LYS A 16 15.48 -22.67 -22.10
CA LYS A 16 15.75 -23.49 -23.29
C LYS A 16 16.98 -24.39 -23.09
N GLU A 17 18.05 -23.85 -22.53
CA GLU A 17 19.25 -24.62 -22.18
C GLU A 17 18.96 -25.74 -21.17
N GLN A 18 18.22 -25.43 -20.10
CA GLN A 18 17.83 -26.44 -19.11
C GLN A 18 16.95 -27.53 -19.69
N HIS A 19 16.00 -27.16 -20.55
CA HIS A 19 15.13 -28.13 -21.22
C HIS A 19 15.94 -29.07 -22.13
N GLU A 20 16.86 -28.52 -22.93
CA GLU A 20 17.72 -29.31 -23.81
C GLU A 20 18.59 -30.29 -23.02
N TYR A 21 19.15 -29.86 -21.89
CA TYR A 21 19.91 -30.72 -20.99
C TYR A 21 19.08 -31.93 -20.49
N ILE A 22 17.85 -31.67 -20.03
CA ILE A 22 16.92 -32.73 -19.54
C ILE A 22 16.54 -33.67 -20.67
N MET A 23 16.31 -33.19 -21.88
CA MET A 23 15.92 -34.00 -23.02
C MET A 23 17.03 -34.94 -23.51
N GLN A 24 18.29 -34.59 -23.25
CA GLN A 24 19.45 -35.39 -23.58
C GLN A 24 19.76 -36.46 -22.53
N ASP A 25 19.22 -36.40 -21.32
CA ASP A 25 19.49 -37.34 -20.24
C ASP A 25 18.96 -38.72 -20.58
N PRO A 26 19.81 -39.77 -20.70
CA PRO A 26 19.38 -41.13 -21.05
C PRO A 26 18.59 -41.82 -19.94
N GLU A 27 18.75 -41.42 -18.69
CA GLU A 27 18.09 -42.00 -17.53
C GLU A 27 16.61 -41.57 -17.39
N ILE A 28 16.19 -40.52 -18.07
CA ILE A 28 14.82 -40.00 -18.02
C ILE A 28 13.92 -40.79 -18.98
N SER A 29 12.83 -41.32 -18.45
CA SER A 29 11.87 -42.12 -19.24
C SER A 29 11.20 -41.28 -20.34
N LYS A 30 10.82 -41.93 -21.45
CA LYS A 30 10.12 -41.27 -22.57
C LYS A 30 8.86 -40.53 -22.14
N THR A 31 8.11 -41.11 -21.19
CA THR A 31 6.87 -40.51 -20.66
C THR A 31 7.17 -39.21 -19.89
N MET A 32 8.22 -39.21 -19.05
CA MET A 32 8.62 -38.00 -18.33
C MET A 32 9.10 -36.92 -19.31
N LYS A 33 9.91 -37.24 -20.28
CA LYS A 33 10.36 -36.32 -21.34
C LYS A 33 9.17 -35.72 -22.08
N TRP A 34 8.15 -36.51 -22.39
CA TRP A 34 6.95 -36.01 -23.06
C TRP A 34 6.16 -35.02 -22.19
N CYS A 35 5.93 -35.35 -20.91
CA CYS A 35 5.24 -34.47 -19.96
C CYS A 35 6.00 -33.15 -19.78
N GLU A 36 7.32 -33.21 -19.65
CA GLU A 36 8.14 -32.05 -19.47
C GLU A 36 8.18 -31.18 -20.72
N ALA A 37 8.28 -31.77 -21.91
CA ALA A 37 8.20 -31.03 -23.17
C ALA A 37 6.86 -30.29 -23.32
N VAL A 38 5.74 -30.90 -22.92
CA VAL A 38 4.42 -30.26 -22.97
C VAL A 38 4.34 -29.08 -21.99
N CYS A 39 4.82 -29.25 -20.75
CA CYS A 39 4.85 -28.20 -19.74
C CYS A 39 5.78 -27.06 -20.17
N PHE A 40 6.97 -27.41 -20.68
CA PHE A 40 7.94 -26.45 -21.17
C PHE A 40 7.38 -25.61 -22.31
N ASN A 41 6.82 -26.22 -23.35
CA ASN A 41 6.26 -25.49 -24.49
C ASN A 41 5.14 -24.53 -24.04
N ARG A 42 4.26 -24.94 -23.12
CA ARG A 42 3.24 -24.06 -22.55
C ARG A 42 3.85 -22.86 -21.81
N THR A 43 4.95 -23.09 -21.09
CA THR A 43 5.65 -22.04 -20.36
C THR A 43 6.31 -21.04 -21.33
N ILE A 44 6.96 -21.58 -22.38
CA ILE A 44 7.57 -20.74 -23.42
C ILE A 44 6.51 -19.93 -24.17
N ASP A 45 5.41 -20.57 -24.62
CA ASP A 45 4.31 -19.88 -25.29
C ASP A 45 3.73 -18.76 -24.41
N ALA A 46 3.51 -19.03 -23.12
CA ALA A 46 3.03 -18.04 -22.18
C ALA A 46 4.03 -16.86 -22.00
N LEU A 47 5.33 -17.16 -21.99
CA LEU A 47 6.38 -16.14 -21.91
C LEU A 47 6.55 -15.38 -23.22
N GLU A 48 6.40 -16.03 -24.38
CA GLU A 48 6.53 -15.39 -25.70
C GLU A 48 5.28 -14.57 -26.06
N THR A 49 4.09 -15.01 -25.65
CA THR A 49 2.82 -14.31 -25.89
C THR A 49 2.48 -13.27 -24.82
N ALA A 50 3.07 -13.37 -23.63
CA ALA A 50 2.96 -12.30 -22.65
C ALA A 50 3.44 -11.02 -23.32
N SER A 51 2.57 -10.05 -23.50
CA SER A 51 2.98 -8.70 -23.93
C SER A 51 4.14 -8.28 -23.03
N ALA A 52 5.19 -7.69 -23.63
CA ALA A 52 6.27 -7.11 -22.86
C ALA A 52 5.61 -6.24 -21.79
N VAL A 53 5.59 -6.72 -20.55
CA VAL A 53 5.25 -5.86 -19.43
C VAL A 53 6.32 -4.79 -19.52
N ASP A 54 5.94 -3.59 -19.92
CA ASP A 54 6.83 -2.45 -19.89
C ASP A 54 7.44 -2.48 -18.50
N ALA A 55 8.77 -2.63 -18.42
CA ALA A 55 9.45 -2.68 -17.15
C ALA A 55 9.11 -1.38 -16.45
N VAL A 56 8.17 -1.44 -15.49
CA VAL A 56 7.70 -0.24 -14.80
C VAL A 56 8.90 0.27 -14.02
N GLU A 57 9.43 1.40 -14.47
CA GLU A 57 10.55 2.04 -13.80
C GLU A 57 10.19 2.27 -12.33
N VAL A 58 11.01 1.73 -11.43
CA VAL A 58 10.79 1.91 -10.00
C VAL A 58 11.32 3.29 -9.60
N VAL A 59 10.41 4.21 -9.42
CA VAL A 59 10.72 5.58 -8.96
C VAL A 59 10.64 5.61 -7.44
N ARG A 60 11.73 6.05 -6.78
CA ARG A 60 11.76 6.32 -5.35
C ARG A 60 11.81 7.81 -5.09
N LYS A 61 11.06 8.27 -4.09
CA LYS A 61 11.08 9.64 -3.60
C LYS A 61 11.32 9.69 -2.10
N PRO A 62 11.97 10.73 -1.59
CA PRO A 62 12.13 10.93 -0.15
C PRO A 62 10.76 10.98 0.54
N VAL A 63 10.68 10.38 1.73
CA VAL A 63 9.51 10.52 2.60
C VAL A 63 9.50 11.94 3.17
N VAL A 64 8.41 12.66 2.99
CA VAL A 64 8.25 14.05 3.44
C VAL A 64 8.47 14.16 4.95
N GLY A 65 9.37 15.07 5.35
CA GLY A 65 9.82 15.25 6.73
C GLY A 65 10.86 14.23 7.22
N TYR A 66 11.23 13.26 6.38
CA TYR A 66 12.24 12.23 6.66
C TYR A 66 13.31 12.15 5.54
N GLU A 67 13.55 13.24 4.85
CA GLU A 67 14.55 13.34 3.78
C GLU A 67 15.92 12.90 4.29
N GLY A 68 16.61 12.06 3.51
CA GLY A 68 17.90 11.46 3.89
C GLY A 68 17.82 10.29 4.90
N TYR A 69 16.63 10.00 5.41
CA TYR A 69 16.39 8.87 6.31
C TYR A 69 15.61 7.74 5.64
N TYR A 70 14.55 8.09 4.88
CA TYR A 70 13.68 7.10 4.24
C TYR A 70 13.19 7.57 2.87
N GLU A 71 12.98 6.59 2.01
CA GLU A 71 12.39 6.75 0.68
C GLU A 71 11.17 5.83 0.54
N VAL A 72 10.28 6.19 -0.38
CA VAL A 72 9.10 5.41 -0.74
C VAL A 72 9.00 5.27 -2.24
N ASP A 73 8.56 4.12 -2.73
CA ASP A 73 8.29 3.91 -4.16
C ASP A 73 6.78 4.00 -4.48
N GLN A 74 6.46 4.03 -5.78
CA GLN A 74 5.08 4.11 -6.28
C GLN A 74 4.22 2.89 -5.94
N PHE A 75 4.83 1.80 -5.45
CA PHE A 75 4.14 0.58 -4.99
C PHE A 75 3.87 0.59 -3.48
N GLY A 76 4.23 1.67 -2.79
CA GLY A 76 4.07 1.80 -1.34
C GLY A 76 5.11 1.05 -0.52
N ARG A 77 6.23 0.61 -1.12
CA ARG A 77 7.34 0.03 -0.35
C ARG A 77 8.19 1.16 0.21
N VAL A 78 8.51 1.10 1.50
CA VAL A 78 9.32 2.11 2.20
C VAL A 78 10.70 1.54 2.47
N PHE A 79 11.74 2.32 2.24
CA PHE A 79 13.14 1.94 2.38
C PHE A 79 13.88 2.91 3.28
N GLY A 80 14.76 2.38 4.14
CA GLY A 80 15.76 3.21 4.80
C GLY A 80 16.85 3.59 3.81
N VAL A 81 17.44 4.77 3.97
CA VAL A 81 18.58 5.25 3.18
C VAL A 81 19.87 4.93 3.91
N ASP A 82 20.91 4.55 3.14
CA ASP A 82 22.27 4.38 3.67
C ASP A 82 22.72 5.71 4.30
N ARG A 83 23.12 5.66 5.55
CA ARG A 83 23.61 6.84 6.26
C ARG A 83 24.55 6.48 7.39
N THR A 84 25.34 7.43 7.78
CA THR A 84 26.21 7.33 8.97
C THR A 84 25.59 8.14 10.10
N VAL A 85 25.55 7.57 11.30
CA VAL A 85 25.09 8.26 12.49
C VAL A 85 26.20 8.28 13.52
N SER A 86 26.46 9.44 14.11
CA SER A 86 27.39 9.55 15.23
C SER A 86 26.70 9.09 16.52
N VAL A 87 27.26 8.07 17.15
CA VAL A 87 26.77 7.48 18.39
C VAL A 87 27.70 7.93 19.53
N ASN A 88 27.11 8.42 20.61
CA ASN A 88 27.85 8.67 21.87
C ASN A 88 27.49 7.57 22.86
N ASP A 89 28.47 6.72 23.15
CA ASP A 89 28.36 5.65 24.12
C ASP A 89 29.27 5.96 25.30
N ASN A 90 28.73 6.45 26.41
CA ASN A 90 29.43 6.78 27.65
C ASN A 90 30.66 7.69 27.45
N GLY A 91 30.51 8.70 26.57
CA GLY A 91 31.58 9.66 26.26
C GLY A 91 32.49 9.26 25.10
N ARG A 92 32.35 8.03 24.56
CA ARG A 92 33.03 7.60 23.35
C ARG A 92 32.16 7.90 22.13
N VAL A 93 32.57 8.84 21.30
CA VAL A 93 31.91 9.19 20.05
C VAL A 93 32.49 8.38 18.91
N TYR A 94 31.64 7.69 18.15
CA TYR A 94 32.03 6.95 16.95
C TYR A 94 30.94 6.99 15.89
N ASP A 95 31.34 6.89 14.65
CA ASP A 95 30.43 6.86 13.52
C ASP A 95 30.00 5.44 13.20
N LYS A 96 28.67 5.22 13.17
CA LYS A 96 28.07 3.93 12.88
C LYS A 96 27.34 4.00 11.53
N PRO A 97 27.75 3.18 10.54
CA PRO A 97 27.03 3.06 9.30
C PRO A 97 25.68 2.33 9.53
N ILE A 98 24.62 2.86 8.96
CA ILE A 98 23.29 2.22 8.89
C ILE A 98 23.03 1.91 7.42
N ALA A 99 22.96 0.62 7.10
CA ALA A 99 22.58 0.16 5.77
C ALA A 99 21.08 0.36 5.52
N GLY A 100 20.78 0.94 4.37
CA GLY A 100 19.41 1.08 3.89
C GLY A 100 18.79 -0.29 3.59
N LYS A 101 17.57 -0.49 4.05
CA LYS A 101 16.81 -1.72 3.79
C LYS A 101 15.34 -1.42 3.67
N GLN A 102 14.61 -2.32 3.02
CA GLN A 102 13.15 -2.23 2.99
C GLN A 102 12.59 -2.37 4.41
N MET A 103 11.71 -1.44 4.78
CA MET A 103 11.07 -1.41 6.08
C MET A 103 9.94 -2.43 6.16
N LYS A 104 9.86 -3.15 7.28
CA LYS A 104 8.74 -4.05 7.56
C LYS A 104 7.48 -3.24 7.80
N GLN A 105 6.44 -3.54 7.03
CA GLN A 105 5.12 -2.96 7.23
C GLN A 105 4.25 -3.90 8.06
N THR A 106 3.38 -3.32 8.88
CA THR A 106 2.38 -4.04 9.66
C THR A 106 0.99 -3.53 9.32
N THR A 107 -0.05 -4.23 9.77
CA THR A 107 -1.42 -3.80 9.53
C THR A 107 -1.98 -3.22 10.84
N HIS A 108 -2.47 -1.98 10.77
CA HIS A 108 -3.17 -1.30 11.86
C HIS A 108 -4.56 -1.94 12.08
N ASP A 109 -5.14 -1.84 13.27
CA ASP A 109 -6.46 -2.38 13.63
C ASP A 109 -7.59 -1.93 12.68
N LYS A 110 -7.44 -0.76 12.06
CA LYS A 110 -8.38 -0.25 11.04
C LYS A 110 -8.13 -0.79 9.62
N GLY A 111 -7.20 -1.74 9.46
CA GLY A 111 -6.88 -2.40 8.19
C GLY A 111 -5.86 -1.68 7.31
N TYR A 112 -5.33 -0.53 7.70
CA TYR A 112 -4.33 0.22 6.92
C TYR A 112 -2.92 -0.35 7.12
N LYS A 113 -2.08 -0.31 6.09
CA LYS A 113 -0.64 -0.57 6.22
C LYS A 113 0.06 0.60 6.89
N ILE A 114 0.91 0.28 7.87
CA ILE A 114 1.70 1.23 8.64
C ILE A 114 3.16 0.83 8.68
N VAL A 115 4.00 1.82 8.91
CA VAL A 115 5.44 1.67 9.14
C VAL A 115 5.86 2.57 10.29
N PHE A 116 6.88 2.14 11.04
CA PHE A 116 7.48 2.94 12.11
C PHE A 116 8.75 3.60 11.58
N LEU A 117 8.76 4.93 11.55
CA LEU A 117 9.89 5.74 11.09
C LEU A 117 10.54 6.44 12.26
N THR A 118 11.88 6.35 12.34
CA THR A 118 12.67 6.95 13.40
C THR A 118 13.55 8.05 12.83
N LYS A 119 13.44 9.26 13.40
CA LYS A 119 14.30 10.39 13.10
C LYS A 119 14.66 11.08 14.43
N ASP A 120 15.93 11.43 14.62
CA ASP A 120 16.43 12.15 15.80
C ASP A 120 16.02 11.47 17.13
N GLY A 121 16.13 10.15 17.19
CA GLY A 121 15.76 9.34 18.36
C GLY A 121 14.25 9.18 18.61
N LYS A 122 13.39 9.82 17.82
CA LYS A 122 11.92 9.74 17.95
C LYS A 122 11.34 8.83 16.89
N THR A 123 10.56 7.84 17.33
CA THR A 123 9.85 6.90 16.44
C THR A 123 8.39 7.32 16.32
N LYS A 124 7.89 7.41 15.09
CA LYS A 124 6.50 7.75 14.77
C LYS A 124 5.87 6.67 13.90
N LEU A 125 4.62 6.32 14.20
CA LEU A 125 3.78 5.51 13.34
C LEU A 125 3.33 6.36 12.15
N CYS A 126 3.57 5.86 10.94
CA CYS A 126 3.18 6.50 9.70
C CYS A 126 2.32 5.55 8.86
N PHE A 127 1.26 6.08 8.25
CA PHE A 127 0.41 5.33 7.34
C PHE A 127 1.03 5.33 5.94
N VAL A 128 1.18 4.15 5.33
CA VAL A 128 1.86 3.99 4.04
C VAL A 128 1.16 4.77 2.92
N HIS A 129 -0.18 4.69 2.82
CA HIS A 129 -0.95 5.44 1.82
C HIS A 129 -0.72 6.96 1.90
N ARG A 130 -0.53 7.51 3.12
CA ARG A 130 -0.23 8.95 3.28
C ARG A 130 1.18 9.27 2.83
N ILE A 131 2.15 8.44 3.20
CA ILE A 131 3.54 8.59 2.76
C ILE A 131 3.62 8.62 1.22
N VAL A 132 2.93 7.68 0.54
CA VAL A 132 2.89 7.63 -0.92
C VAL A 132 2.21 8.87 -1.49
N ALA A 133 1.03 9.24 -0.97
CA ALA A 133 0.30 10.39 -1.46
C ALA A 133 1.10 11.70 -1.29
N GLU A 134 1.72 11.91 -0.13
CA GLU A 134 2.55 13.09 0.15
C GLU A 134 3.78 13.17 -0.75
N ALA A 135 4.40 12.02 -1.09
CA ALA A 135 5.59 11.99 -1.93
C ALA A 135 5.29 12.14 -3.43
N PHE A 136 4.15 11.63 -3.90
CA PHE A 136 3.90 11.49 -5.34
C PHE A 136 2.74 12.31 -5.88
N ILE A 137 1.70 12.59 -5.10
CA ILE A 137 0.46 13.22 -5.56
C ILE A 137 0.44 14.69 -5.12
N PRO A 138 0.50 15.64 -6.04
CA PRO A 138 0.33 17.05 -5.70
C PRO A 138 -1.01 17.31 -5.01
N ASN A 139 -1.00 18.12 -3.94
CA ASN A 139 -2.20 18.49 -3.18
C ASN A 139 -2.38 20.02 -3.08
N PRO A 140 -2.61 20.71 -4.20
CA PRO A 140 -2.70 22.18 -4.21
C PRO A 140 -3.93 22.72 -3.46
N ALA A 141 -4.95 21.89 -3.27
CA ALA A 141 -6.17 22.24 -2.53
C ALA A 141 -6.10 21.89 -1.04
N ASP A 142 -4.97 21.42 -0.54
CA ASP A 142 -4.74 21.01 0.85
C ASP A 142 -5.84 20.07 1.39
N LEU A 143 -6.19 19.06 0.58
CA LEU A 143 -7.23 18.10 0.91
C LEU A 143 -6.75 17.18 2.06
N PRO A 144 -7.58 16.98 3.11
CA PRO A 144 -7.11 16.36 4.35
C PRO A 144 -7.04 14.82 4.32
N MET A 145 -7.70 14.17 3.37
CA MET A 145 -7.87 12.71 3.33
C MET A 145 -7.24 12.10 2.10
N VAL A 146 -6.80 10.86 2.24
CA VAL A 146 -6.39 9.99 1.12
C VAL A 146 -7.39 8.85 1.01
N ASN A 147 -7.98 8.67 -0.17
CA ASN A 147 -8.90 7.60 -0.50
C ASN A 147 -8.19 6.48 -1.27
N HIS A 148 -8.62 5.24 -1.07
CA HIS A 148 -8.27 4.08 -1.91
C HIS A 148 -9.39 3.85 -2.92
N LYS A 149 -9.11 4.01 -4.20
CA LYS A 149 -10.12 3.92 -5.28
C LYS A 149 -10.80 2.55 -5.35
N ASP A 150 -10.07 1.48 -5.03
CA ASP A 150 -10.57 0.10 -4.99
C ASP A 150 -11.20 -0.31 -3.64
N GLU A 151 -11.26 0.59 -2.65
CA GLU A 151 -11.68 0.34 -1.26
C GLU A 151 -10.75 -0.64 -0.47
N ASP A 152 -9.66 -1.14 -1.06
CA ASP A 152 -8.68 -1.98 -0.36
C ASP A 152 -7.60 -1.12 0.33
N LYS A 153 -7.68 -1.04 1.64
CA LYS A 153 -6.74 -0.28 2.49
C LYS A 153 -5.32 -0.83 2.50
N THR A 154 -5.12 -2.01 1.95
CA THR A 154 -3.79 -2.64 1.86
C THR A 154 -3.10 -2.36 0.53
N ASN A 155 -3.85 -1.95 -0.49
CA ASN A 155 -3.36 -1.57 -1.80
C ASN A 155 -2.91 -0.10 -1.82
N ASN A 156 -1.63 0.12 -1.54
CA ASN A 156 -1.04 1.46 -1.47
C ASN A 156 -0.29 1.87 -2.75
N PHE A 157 -0.63 1.27 -3.89
CA PHE A 157 -0.08 1.68 -5.17
C PHE A 157 -0.52 3.11 -5.51
N LEU A 158 0.40 3.91 -6.04
CA LEU A 158 0.18 5.30 -6.40
C LEU A 158 -1.10 5.51 -7.22
N GLU A 159 -1.34 4.65 -8.21
CA GLU A 159 -2.50 4.73 -9.11
C GLU A 159 -3.84 4.52 -8.40
N ASN A 160 -3.81 3.82 -7.26
CA ASN A 160 -4.99 3.53 -6.43
C ASN A 160 -5.30 4.65 -5.43
N LEU A 161 -4.43 5.63 -5.26
CA LEU A 161 -4.59 6.68 -4.24
C LEU A 161 -5.02 8.00 -4.84
N GLU A 162 -5.81 8.75 -4.09
CA GLU A 162 -6.21 10.12 -4.44
C GLU A 162 -6.43 10.97 -3.20
N TRP A 163 -6.11 12.27 -3.29
CA TRP A 163 -6.49 13.22 -2.26
C TRP A 163 -7.98 13.56 -2.34
N CYS A 164 -8.65 13.65 -1.21
CA CYS A 164 -10.08 13.92 -1.17
C CYS A 164 -10.53 14.66 0.09
N THR A 165 -11.77 15.17 0.04
CA THR A 165 -12.42 15.73 1.23
C THR A 165 -12.92 14.61 2.17
N ALA A 166 -13.13 14.97 3.45
CA ALA A 166 -13.72 14.04 4.42
C ALA A 166 -15.14 13.58 4.00
N LEU A 167 -15.92 14.49 3.39
CA LEU A 167 -17.25 14.17 2.89
C LEU A 167 -17.17 13.12 1.76
N TYR A 168 -16.35 13.36 0.76
CA TYR A 168 -16.14 12.41 -0.34
C TYR A 168 -15.70 11.04 0.18
N ASN A 169 -14.67 10.98 1.02
CA ASN A 169 -14.17 9.71 1.57
C ASN A 169 -15.21 8.94 2.38
N ASN A 170 -16.09 9.66 3.13
CA ASN A 170 -17.16 9.04 3.90
C ASN A 170 -18.33 8.53 3.05
N THR A 171 -18.53 9.08 1.87
CA THR A 171 -19.62 8.72 0.95
C THR A 171 -19.16 7.81 -0.18
N TYR A 172 -17.85 7.65 -0.37
CA TYR A 172 -17.27 6.88 -1.45
C TYR A 172 -17.64 5.39 -1.39
N GLY A 173 -17.94 4.83 -2.54
CA GLY A 173 -18.21 3.40 -2.72
C GLY A 173 -19.30 2.85 -1.78
N ASN A 174 -18.96 1.77 -1.08
CA ASN A 174 -19.87 1.09 -0.15
C ASN A 174 -19.78 1.57 1.31
N ALA A 175 -19.05 2.65 1.58
CA ALA A 175 -18.80 3.12 2.95
C ALA A 175 -20.10 3.40 3.71
N GLN A 176 -21.08 4.06 3.08
CA GLN A 176 -22.38 4.31 3.67
C GLN A 176 -23.18 3.02 3.93
N LYS A 177 -23.20 2.09 2.97
CA LYS A 177 -23.88 0.80 3.12
C LYS A 177 -23.30 -0.01 4.27
N LYS A 178 -21.96 -0.03 4.41
CA LYS A 178 -21.24 -0.69 5.52
C LYS A 178 -21.60 -0.06 6.87
N ARG A 179 -21.69 1.28 6.97
CA ARG A 179 -22.09 2.01 8.20
C ARG A 179 -23.54 1.71 8.58
N VAL A 180 -24.45 1.81 7.63
CA VAL A 180 -25.89 1.52 7.87
C VAL A 180 -26.07 0.07 8.31
N LYS A 181 -25.39 -0.90 7.68
CA LYS A 181 -25.44 -2.32 8.08
C LYS A 181 -24.92 -2.53 9.50
N LYS A 182 -23.86 -1.81 9.91
CA LYS A 182 -23.28 -1.91 11.26
C LYS A 182 -24.20 -1.32 12.32
N ILE A 183 -24.96 -0.27 11.99
CA ILE A 183 -25.89 0.41 12.92
C ILE A 183 -27.24 -0.28 12.94
N LYS A 184 -27.64 -0.90 11.81
CA LYS A 184 -28.93 -1.61 11.71
C LYS A 184 -28.96 -2.82 12.65
N GLY A 185 -29.80 -2.76 13.66
CA GLY A 185 -29.92 -3.81 14.68
C GLY A 185 -29.22 -3.52 16.00
N VAL A 186 -28.49 -2.42 16.13
CA VAL A 186 -27.98 -1.95 17.42
C VAL A 186 -29.10 -1.11 18.07
N PRO A 187 -29.69 -1.57 19.20
CA PRO A 187 -30.71 -0.77 19.92
C PRO A 187 -30.08 0.56 20.37
N LEU A 188 -30.74 1.66 20.06
CA LEU A 188 -30.36 2.96 20.60
C LEU A 188 -30.52 2.95 22.11
N SER A 189 -29.54 3.43 22.88
CA SER A 189 -29.68 3.62 24.30
C SER A 189 -30.84 4.56 24.60
N GLU A 190 -31.52 4.39 25.75
CA GLU A 190 -32.67 5.24 26.15
C GLU A 190 -32.28 6.72 26.22
N GLU A 191 -31.06 7.03 26.63
CA GLU A 191 -30.51 8.38 26.60
C GLU A 191 -30.43 8.95 25.17
N HIS A 192 -30.01 8.14 24.20
CA HIS A 192 -29.92 8.55 22.80
C HIS A 192 -31.30 8.79 22.19
N LYS A 193 -32.28 7.93 22.51
CA LYS A 193 -33.69 8.09 22.10
C LYS A 193 -34.27 9.37 22.68
N ARG A 194 -33.99 9.66 23.95
CA ARG A 194 -34.41 10.91 24.62
C ARG A 194 -33.86 12.15 23.94
N LYS A 195 -32.54 12.20 23.69
CA LYS A 195 -31.89 13.33 23.00
C LYS A 195 -32.45 13.57 21.58
N ILE A 196 -32.73 12.49 20.84
CA ILE A 196 -33.38 12.59 19.52
C ILE A 196 -34.76 13.19 19.67
N GLY A 197 -35.57 12.69 20.64
CA GLY A 197 -36.91 13.20 20.90
C GLY A 197 -36.94 14.67 21.31
N GLU A 198 -35.99 15.11 22.10
CA GLU A 198 -35.81 16.54 22.50
C GLU A 198 -35.46 17.42 21.31
N GLY A 199 -34.52 16.97 20.45
CA GLY A 199 -34.14 17.68 19.23
C GLY A 199 -35.32 17.85 18.25
N VAL A 200 -36.12 16.80 18.06
CA VAL A 200 -37.31 16.83 17.20
C VAL A 200 -38.36 17.80 17.76
N ARG A 201 -38.59 17.80 19.10
CA ARG A 201 -39.53 18.73 19.73
C ARG A 201 -39.12 20.18 19.60
N ARG A 202 -37.78 20.47 19.76
CA ARG A 202 -37.24 21.82 19.59
C ARG A 202 -37.45 22.32 18.16
N SER A 203 -37.11 21.49 17.16
CA SER A 203 -37.27 21.87 15.75
C SER A 203 -38.74 22.04 15.31
N ARG A 204 -39.68 21.34 15.97
CA ARG A 204 -41.13 21.53 15.75
C ARG A 204 -41.67 22.75 16.47
N GLY A 205 -41.10 23.12 17.62
CA GLY A 205 -41.48 24.31 18.37
C GLY A 205 -41.06 25.59 17.64
N GLU A 206 -39.88 25.61 17.06
CA GLU A 206 -39.40 26.72 16.25
C GLU A 206 -40.23 26.94 14.98
N ARG A 207 -40.69 25.87 14.29
CA ARG A 207 -41.58 26.00 13.12
C ARG A 207 -42.98 26.50 13.46
N ARG A 208 -43.47 26.30 14.70
CA ARG A 208 -44.78 26.82 15.12
C ARG A 208 -44.76 28.30 15.50
N ALA A 209 -43.57 28.85 15.79
CA ALA A 209 -43.40 30.28 16.05
C ALA A 209 -43.35 31.11 14.77
N ASP A 210 -42.80 30.53 13.68
CA ASP A 210 -42.62 31.18 12.39
C ASP A 210 -43.92 31.16 11.52
N ASP A 211 -44.88 30.25 11.81
CA ASP A 211 -46.15 30.13 11.07
C ASP A 211 -47.30 30.93 11.74
N ALA A 212 -47.03 31.75 12.75
CA ALA A 212 -48.05 32.46 13.53
C ALA A 212 -48.06 33.98 13.38
N ASP A 213 -47.36 34.51 12.34
CA ASP A 213 -47.39 35.92 11.93
C ASP A 213 -48.09 36.13 10.58
#